data_8f7e052ca2473cc36c4b2f583387c3a8
#
_entry.id   8f7e052ca2473cc36c4b2f583387c3a8
#
_cell.length_a   1.000
_cell.length_b   1.000
_cell.length_c   1.000
_cell.angle_alpha   90.00
_cell.angle_beta   90.00
_cell.angle_gamma   90.00
#
_symmetry.space_group_name_H-M   'P 1'
#
loop_
_entity.id
_entity.type
_entity.pdbx_description
1 polymer ?
#
loop_
_entity_poly.entity_id
_entity_poly.type
_entity_poly.pdbx_seq_one_letter_code
_entity_poly.pdbx_strand_id
1 'polypeptide(L)'
;MDFKRIQILLLVFFVMFDIYLFYLLSEKNPFNQTSHNATAQVNTLQEIRSRGIVLSERVHINDEHPELPIIKVDSNDELKEASEQLENQSFSLTPEGVLTSQFTHPLDLDISLGEDNKILSQKDFTWIWEHILSDPKYFIQGAKYLNHWYSPQDNMISVRMVVDLSIENSDNQVIPISDGTAELRLLLDDNYRLQSYIQSFQANPRVLEAPKRLISSHEALEVIQNRIDTTLPNDSTIISMSLSYYQSVNTQNFKIYTPAWEIIYFRRESSQTQSILVDALRGKVVEVKSLTSN
;
A
#
# COMPACT_ATOMS: atom_id res chain seq x y z
N MET A 1 -19.51 -9.59 59.14
CA MET A 1 -19.69 -9.55 57.67
C MET A 1 -19.17 -10.85 57.11
N ASP A 2 -20.02 -11.63 56.45
CA ASP A 2 -19.62 -12.97 55.97
C ASP A 2 -18.72 -12.84 54.72
N PHE A 3 -17.43 -13.04 54.92
CA PHE A 3 -16.43 -12.98 53.86
C PHE A 3 -16.77 -13.87 52.64
N LYS A 4 -17.42 -15.02 52.89
CA LYS A 4 -17.95 -15.89 51.82
C LYS A 4 -19.00 -15.22 50.93
N ARG A 5 -19.88 -14.38 51.50
CA ARG A 5 -20.91 -13.65 50.70
C ARG A 5 -20.30 -12.61 49.81
N ILE A 6 -19.25 -11.92 50.26
CA ILE A 6 -18.51 -10.94 49.47
C ILE A 6 -17.78 -11.63 48.32
N GLN A 7 -17.13 -12.76 48.56
CA GLN A 7 -16.47 -13.55 47.51
C GLN A 7 -17.44 -14.02 46.43
N ILE A 8 -18.62 -14.52 46.81
CA ILE A 8 -19.65 -14.97 45.87
C ILE A 8 -20.17 -13.80 45.03
N LEU A 9 -20.40 -12.65 45.66
CA LEU A 9 -20.90 -11.46 44.98
C LEU A 9 -19.87 -10.93 43.96
N LEU A 10 -18.59 -10.96 44.34
CA LEU A 10 -17.47 -10.56 43.49
C LEU A 10 -17.30 -11.52 42.30
N LEU A 11 -17.43 -12.83 42.55
CA LEU A 11 -17.37 -13.85 41.50
C LEU A 11 -18.53 -13.67 40.46
N VAL A 12 -19.76 -13.45 40.97
CA VAL A 12 -20.93 -13.20 40.11
C VAL A 12 -20.72 -11.95 39.27
N PHE A 13 -20.15 -10.89 39.85
CA PHE A 13 -19.84 -9.66 39.13
C PHE A 13 -18.82 -9.90 38.00
N PHE A 14 -17.75 -10.61 38.25
CA PHE A 14 -16.76 -10.95 37.22
C PHE A 14 -17.35 -11.80 36.10
N VAL A 15 -18.16 -12.81 36.42
CA VAL A 15 -18.83 -13.64 35.41
C VAL A 15 -19.77 -12.78 34.51
N MET A 16 -20.55 -11.88 35.13
CA MET A 16 -21.41 -10.96 34.35
C MET A 16 -20.59 -10.01 33.50
N PHE A 17 -19.45 -9.52 33.98
CA PHE A 17 -18.55 -8.67 33.25
C PHE A 17 -17.87 -9.40 32.08
N ASP A 18 -17.46 -10.64 32.25
CA ASP A 18 -16.90 -11.48 31.20
C ASP A 18 -17.94 -11.79 30.11
N ILE A 19 -19.19 -12.09 30.50
CA ILE A 19 -20.30 -12.28 29.54
C ILE A 19 -20.55 -10.97 28.76
N TYR A 20 -20.52 -9.82 29.42
CA TYR A 20 -20.68 -8.52 28.77
C TYR A 20 -19.53 -8.21 27.81
N LEU A 21 -18.28 -8.49 28.20
CA LEU A 21 -17.12 -8.33 27.31
C LEU A 21 -17.21 -9.30 26.12
N PHE A 22 -17.61 -10.53 26.34
CA PHE A 22 -17.82 -11.51 25.28
C PHE A 22 -18.92 -11.06 24.30
N TYR A 23 -20.00 -10.50 24.80
CA TYR A 23 -21.06 -9.90 23.98
C TYR A 23 -20.53 -8.74 23.13
N LEU A 24 -19.78 -7.80 23.72
CA LEU A 24 -19.15 -6.68 23.01
C LEU A 24 -18.11 -7.16 21.96
N LEU A 25 -17.34 -8.21 22.26
CA LEU A 25 -16.42 -8.79 21.30
C LEU A 25 -17.14 -9.50 20.16
N SER A 26 -18.24 -10.18 20.47
CA SER A 26 -19.09 -10.85 19.46
C SER A 26 -19.80 -9.84 18.53
N GLU A 27 -20.25 -8.72 19.08
CA GLU A 27 -20.90 -7.65 18.29
C GLU A 27 -19.88 -6.88 17.44
N LYS A 28 -18.61 -6.81 17.87
CA LYS A 28 -17.52 -6.18 17.10
C LYS A 28 -16.84 -7.09 16.07
N ASN A 29 -17.17 -8.38 16.01
CA ASN A 29 -16.68 -9.27 14.96
C ASN A 29 -17.60 -9.19 13.74
N PRO A 30 -17.26 -8.42 12.68
CA PRO A 30 -18.05 -8.35 11.45
C PRO A 30 -18.08 -9.68 10.67
N PHE A 31 -17.34 -10.70 11.14
CA PHE A 31 -17.15 -11.97 10.44
C PHE A 31 -18.30 -12.98 10.59
N ASN A 32 -19.34 -12.69 11.38
CA ASN A 32 -20.47 -13.63 11.56
C ASN A 32 -21.71 -13.36 10.69
N GLN A 33 -21.59 -12.52 9.65
CA GLN A 33 -22.70 -12.28 8.72
C GLN A 33 -22.54 -13.08 7.41
N THR A 34 -22.60 -14.39 7.48
CA THR A 34 -22.48 -15.30 6.32
C THR A 34 -23.78 -15.56 5.55
N SER A 35 -24.78 -14.72 5.60
CA SER A 35 -26.04 -15.04 4.91
C SER A 35 -26.76 -13.90 4.16
N HIS A 36 -26.11 -12.76 3.90
CA HIS A 36 -26.75 -11.68 3.13
C HIS A 36 -26.02 -11.26 1.84
N ASN A 37 -25.07 -12.08 1.35
CA ASN A 37 -24.06 -11.58 0.42
C ASN A 37 -24.57 -11.21 -1.00
N ALA A 38 -25.51 -11.95 -1.59
CA ALA A 38 -25.92 -11.65 -2.97
C ALA A 38 -26.79 -10.38 -3.11
N THR A 39 -27.63 -10.08 -2.12
CA THR A 39 -28.49 -8.89 -2.15
C THR A 39 -27.69 -7.62 -1.79
N ALA A 40 -26.73 -7.73 -0.86
CA ALA A 40 -25.85 -6.63 -0.48
C ALA A 40 -24.94 -6.21 -1.65
N GLN A 41 -24.34 -7.16 -2.36
CA GLN A 41 -23.49 -6.90 -3.52
C GLN A 41 -24.21 -6.10 -4.62
N VAL A 42 -25.45 -6.49 -4.95
CA VAL A 42 -26.25 -5.78 -5.94
C VAL A 42 -26.52 -4.35 -5.49
N ASN A 43 -26.79 -4.13 -4.20
CA ASN A 43 -27.06 -2.80 -3.66
C ASN A 43 -25.81 -1.89 -3.71
N THR A 44 -24.64 -2.40 -3.32
CA THR A 44 -23.38 -1.64 -3.30
C THR A 44 -22.98 -1.18 -4.70
N LEU A 45 -23.00 -2.07 -5.67
CA LEU A 45 -22.69 -1.74 -7.07
C LEU A 45 -23.73 -0.79 -7.70
N GLN A 46 -25.01 -0.93 -7.35
CA GLN A 46 -26.05 0.00 -7.81
C GLN A 46 -25.87 1.40 -7.22
N GLU A 47 -25.52 1.49 -5.94
CA GLU A 47 -25.25 2.75 -5.27
C GLU A 47 -24.05 3.47 -5.88
N ILE A 48 -22.93 2.77 -6.12
CA ILE A 48 -21.75 3.29 -6.82
C ILE A 48 -22.15 3.86 -8.18
N ARG A 49 -22.91 3.09 -8.97
CA ARG A 49 -23.36 3.53 -10.31
C ARG A 49 -24.32 4.72 -10.23
N SER A 50 -25.20 4.76 -9.23
CA SER A 50 -26.14 5.89 -9.05
C SER A 50 -25.44 7.21 -8.73
N ARG A 51 -24.23 7.15 -8.16
CA ARG A 51 -23.35 8.28 -7.89
C ARG A 51 -22.47 8.69 -9.08
N GLY A 52 -22.64 8.05 -10.24
CA GLY A 52 -21.84 8.31 -11.44
C GLY A 52 -20.42 7.72 -11.37
N ILE A 53 -20.13 6.88 -10.38
CA ILE A 53 -18.83 6.23 -10.25
C ILE A 53 -18.74 5.07 -11.25
N VAL A 54 -17.70 5.08 -12.06
CA VAL A 54 -17.44 4.08 -13.11
C VAL A 54 -16.36 3.13 -12.66
N LEU A 55 -16.55 1.85 -12.94
CA LEU A 55 -15.52 0.81 -12.77
C LEU A 55 -14.83 0.59 -14.12
N SER A 56 -13.51 0.63 -14.14
CA SER A 56 -12.72 0.20 -15.30
C SER A 56 -12.93 -1.30 -15.56
N GLU A 57 -12.81 -1.73 -16.81
CA GLU A 57 -12.90 -3.15 -17.20
C GLU A 57 -11.88 -4.06 -16.50
N ARG A 58 -10.80 -3.46 -15.97
CA ARG A 58 -9.76 -4.18 -15.23
C ARG A 58 -10.10 -4.44 -13.76
N VAL A 59 -11.17 -3.84 -13.25
CA VAL A 59 -11.58 -3.96 -11.85
C VAL A 59 -12.57 -5.12 -11.72
N HIS A 60 -12.13 -6.18 -11.08
CA HIS A 60 -12.95 -7.34 -10.77
C HIS A 60 -13.34 -7.30 -9.29
N ILE A 61 -14.64 -7.18 -9.04
CA ILE A 61 -15.21 -7.22 -7.70
C ILE A 61 -15.86 -8.57 -7.51
N ASN A 62 -15.46 -9.27 -6.46
CA ASN A 62 -15.96 -10.58 -6.10
C ASN A 62 -16.06 -10.74 -4.57
N ASP A 63 -16.68 -11.82 -4.12
CA ASP A 63 -16.81 -12.20 -2.71
C ASP A 63 -15.75 -13.24 -2.27
N GLU A 64 -14.70 -13.43 -3.07
CA GLU A 64 -13.60 -14.30 -2.72
C GLU A 64 -12.78 -13.66 -1.59
N HIS A 65 -12.44 -14.47 -0.60
CA HIS A 65 -11.64 -14.06 0.53
C HIS A 65 -10.20 -14.57 0.34
N PRO A 66 -9.30 -13.74 -0.18
CA PRO A 66 -7.91 -14.13 -0.34
C PRO A 66 -7.23 -14.34 1.01
N GLU A 67 -6.11 -15.04 1.00
CA GLU A 67 -5.30 -15.25 2.20
C GLU A 67 -3.90 -14.70 2.00
N LEU A 68 -3.44 -13.86 2.93
CA LEU A 68 -2.09 -13.33 2.96
C LEU A 68 -1.53 -13.32 4.37
N PRO A 69 -0.21 -13.51 4.52
CA PRO A 69 0.46 -13.40 5.81
C PRO A 69 0.66 -11.95 6.23
N ILE A 70 0.83 -11.72 7.53
CA ILE A 70 1.46 -10.50 8.03
C ILE A 70 2.97 -10.68 7.91
N ILE A 71 3.66 -9.67 7.41
CA ILE A 71 5.11 -9.71 7.21
C ILE A 71 5.83 -8.77 8.16
N LYS A 72 7.04 -9.16 8.54
CA LYS A 72 7.97 -8.38 9.34
C LYS A 72 9.22 -8.10 8.52
N VAL A 73 9.74 -6.90 8.65
CA VAL A 73 11.03 -6.49 8.11
C VAL A 73 11.87 -5.97 9.26
N ASP A 74 13.09 -6.45 9.40
CA ASP A 74 14.01 -5.94 10.40
C ASP A 74 14.64 -4.62 9.94
N SER A 75 15.03 -3.76 10.88
CA SER A 75 15.80 -2.53 10.58
C SER A 75 17.14 -2.89 9.98
N ASN A 76 17.52 -2.19 8.91
CA ASN A 76 18.64 -2.56 8.07
C ASN A 76 19.89 -1.70 8.32
N ASP A 77 20.87 -2.26 8.98
CA ASP A 77 22.23 -1.73 8.93
C ASP A 77 22.86 -1.91 7.52
N GLU A 78 22.37 -2.88 6.75
CA GLU A 78 22.79 -3.16 5.37
C GLU A 78 22.60 -1.96 4.43
N LEU A 79 21.54 -1.14 4.65
CA LEU A 79 21.34 0.09 3.88
C LEU A 79 22.47 1.09 4.04
N LYS A 80 23.01 1.20 5.25
CA LYS A 80 24.13 2.11 5.53
C LYS A 80 25.39 1.64 4.81
N GLU A 81 25.71 0.37 4.89
CA GLU A 81 26.87 -0.20 4.19
C GLU A 81 26.72 -0.08 2.67
N ALA A 82 25.53 -0.36 2.14
CA ALA A 82 25.25 -0.24 0.72
C ALA A 82 25.33 1.22 0.23
N SER A 83 24.93 2.20 1.06
CA SER A 83 25.00 3.62 0.68
C SER A 83 26.43 4.14 0.56
N GLU A 84 27.41 3.54 1.24
CA GLU A 84 28.84 3.90 1.13
C GLU A 84 29.44 3.56 -0.25
N GLN A 85 28.75 2.72 -1.05
CA GLN A 85 29.18 2.34 -2.41
C GLN A 85 28.70 3.32 -3.49
N LEU A 86 27.85 4.29 -3.12
CA LEU A 86 27.30 5.25 -4.07
C LEU A 86 28.38 6.25 -4.54
N GLU A 87 28.47 6.44 -5.86
CA GLU A 87 29.46 7.29 -6.49
C GLU A 87 28.85 8.54 -7.13
N ASN A 88 29.61 9.63 -7.21
CA ASN A 88 29.22 10.87 -7.89
C ASN A 88 27.94 11.53 -7.39
N GLN A 89 27.62 11.33 -6.12
CA GLN A 89 26.42 11.86 -5.49
C GLN A 89 26.66 12.15 -4.01
N SER A 90 25.90 13.09 -3.47
CA SER A 90 25.80 13.32 -2.03
C SER A 90 24.51 12.71 -1.53
N PHE A 91 24.54 12.03 -0.39
CA PHE A 91 23.36 11.37 0.14
C PHE A 91 23.20 11.58 1.65
N SER A 92 21.98 11.40 2.11
CA SER A 92 21.62 11.32 3.52
C SER A 92 20.69 10.13 3.74
N LEU A 93 20.90 9.39 4.82
CA LEU A 93 20.08 8.25 5.22
C LEU A 93 19.40 8.56 6.55
N THR A 94 18.06 8.47 6.59
CA THR A 94 17.32 8.65 7.85
C THR A 94 17.32 7.35 8.68
N PRO A 95 17.08 7.44 10.00
CA PRO A 95 16.94 6.25 10.85
C PRO A 95 15.83 5.30 10.40
N GLU A 96 14.80 5.81 9.72
CA GLU A 96 13.67 5.03 9.19
C GLU A 96 14.03 4.27 7.91
N GLY A 97 15.25 4.45 7.37
CA GLY A 97 15.71 3.79 6.16
C GLY A 97 15.26 4.47 4.86
N VAL A 98 15.11 5.78 4.87
CA VAL A 98 14.88 6.59 3.68
C VAL A 98 16.19 7.24 3.25
N LEU A 99 16.64 6.91 2.04
CA LEU A 99 17.80 7.49 1.41
C LEU A 99 17.35 8.64 0.50
N THR A 100 17.91 9.82 0.71
CA THR A 100 17.81 10.94 -0.23
C THR A 100 19.17 11.17 -0.84
N SER A 101 19.26 11.17 -2.15
CA SER A 101 20.52 11.39 -2.87
C SER A 101 20.37 12.45 -3.95
N GLN A 102 21.45 13.19 -4.17
CA GLN A 102 21.57 14.20 -5.21
C GLN A 102 22.85 13.96 -6.01
N PHE A 103 22.73 13.83 -7.32
CA PHE A 103 23.87 13.67 -8.22
C PHE A 103 24.69 14.93 -8.35
N THR A 104 26.00 14.80 -8.41
CA THR A 104 26.92 15.92 -8.68
C THR A 104 26.69 16.51 -10.08
N HIS A 105 26.37 15.63 -11.03
CA HIS A 105 25.96 15.98 -12.39
C HIS A 105 24.73 15.17 -12.73
N PRO A 106 23.63 15.81 -13.23
CA PRO A 106 22.44 15.07 -13.62
C PRO A 106 22.74 13.98 -14.64
N LEU A 107 22.14 12.80 -14.45
CA LEU A 107 22.28 11.65 -15.35
C LEU A 107 21.29 11.74 -16.49
N ASP A 108 21.77 11.50 -17.71
CA ASP A 108 20.89 11.37 -18.87
C ASP A 108 20.17 10.02 -18.83
N LEU A 109 18.84 10.05 -18.92
CA LEU A 109 18.01 8.85 -18.92
C LEU A 109 17.71 8.32 -20.32
N ASP A 110 18.17 9.01 -21.38
CA ASP A 110 17.90 8.67 -22.78
C ASP A 110 16.41 8.35 -23.04
N ILE A 111 15.53 9.17 -22.49
CA ILE A 111 14.08 9.02 -22.58
C ILE A 111 13.43 10.16 -23.38
N SER A 112 12.35 9.83 -24.07
CA SER A 112 11.60 10.77 -24.88
C SER A 112 10.42 11.38 -24.10
N LEU A 113 10.71 12.05 -22.98
CA LEU A 113 9.74 12.89 -22.29
C LEU A 113 9.79 14.32 -22.87
N GLY A 114 8.64 14.99 -22.91
CA GLY A 114 8.54 16.36 -23.40
C GLY A 114 7.12 16.91 -23.28
N GLU A 115 6.89 18.12 -23.78
CA GLU A 115 5.58 18.77 -23.70
C GLU A 115 4.46 17.94 -24.36
N ASP A 116 4.77 17.24 -25.44
CA ASP A 116 3.82 16.42 -26.19
C ASP A 116 3.73 14.97 -25.67
N ASN A 117 4.72 14.48 -24.92
CA ASN A 117 4.78 13.12 -24.41
C ASN A 117 4.92 13.09 -22.89
N LYS A 118 3.78 13.10 -22.20
CA LYS A 118 3.67 13.10 -20.73
C LYS A 118 3.55 11.70 -20.12
N ILE A 119 3.82 10.66 -20.90
CA ILE A 119 3.70 9.27 -20.46
C ILE A 119 5.04 8.59 -20.65
N LEU A 120 5.59 8.07 -19.56
CA LEU A 120 6.76 7.19 -19.61
C LEU A 120 6.34 5.81 -20.14
N SER A 121 6.87 5.44 -21.30
CA SER A 121 6.57 4.14 -21.89
C SER A 121 7.22 3.00 -21.10
N GLN A 122 6.65 1.78 -21.20
CA GLN A 122 7.26 0.59 -20.60
C GLN A 122 8.66 0.32 -21.16
N LYS A 123 8.87 0.62 -22.45
CA LYS A 123 10.18 0.43 -23.10
C LYS A 123 11.24 1.36 -22.50
N ASP A 124 10.90 2.65 -22.34
CA ASP A 124 11.81 3.64 -21.77
C ASP A 124 12.12 3.30 -20.31
N PHE A 125 11.09 2.89 -19.54
CA PHE A 125 11.31 2.46 -18.15
C PHE A 125 12.20 1.21 -18.07
N THR A 126 12.02 0.22 -18.95
CA THR A 126 12.88 -0.97 -19.00
C THR A 126 14.33 -0.58 -19.27
N TRP A 127 14.56 0.37 -20.18
CA TRP A 127 15.90 0.89 -20.46
C TRP A 127 16.52 1.56 -19.21
N ILE A 128 15.74 2.47 -18.54
CA ILE A 128 16.19 3.11 -17.29
C ILE A 128 16.55 2.06 -16.25
N TRP A 129 15.70 1.03 -16.10
CA TRP A 129 15.93 -0.05 -15.16
C TRP A 129 17.24 -0.78 -15.42
N GLU A 130 17.45 -1.21 -16.66
CA GLU A 130 18.61 -2.02 -17.04
C GLU A 130 19.93 -1.24 -17.00
N HIS A 131 19.92 0.04 -17.33
CA HIS A 131 21.13 0.82 -17.51
C HIS A 131 21.46 1.77 -16.37
N ILE A 132 20.45 2.20 -15.61
CA ILE A 132 20.60 3.19 -14.54
C ILE A 132 20.27 2.60 -13.17
N LEU A 133 19.06 2.07 -12.98
CA LEU A 133 18.59 1.64 -11.66
C LEU A 133 19.26 0.34 -11.18
N SER A 134 19.76 -0.49 -12.09
CA SER A 134 20.48 -1.72 -11.77
C SER A 134 21.99 -1.51 -11.51
N ASP A 135 22.49 -0.29 -11.63
CA ASP A 135 23.89 0.01 -11.34
C ASP A 135 24.07 0.32 -9.84
N PRO A 136 24.85 -0.49 -9.09
CA PRO A 136 25.08 -0.29 -7.66
C PRO A 136 25.83 1.00 -7.32
N LYS A 137 26.46 1.64 -8.30
CA LYS A 137 27.10 2.97 -8.11
C LYS A 137 26.09 4.09 -7.93
N TYR A 138 24.89 3.91 -8.46
CA TYR A 138 23.86 4.93 -8.45
C TYR A 138 22.73 4.63 -7.48
N PHE A 139 22.37 3.37 -7.28
CA PHE A 139 21.23 2.96 -6.47
C PHE A 139 21.55 1.78 -5.57
N ILE A 140 20.94 1.79 -4.39
CA ILE A 140 21.02 0.62 -3.51
C ILE A 140 20.21 -0.51 -4.13
N GLN A 141 20.85 -1.66 -4.28
CA GLN A 141 20.30 -2.87 -4.89
C GLN A 141 19.52 -3.72 -3.87
N GLY A 142 18.81 -4.74 -4.35
CA GLY A 142 18.09 -5.71 -3.52
C GLY A 142 16.58 -5.54 -3.44
N ALA A 143 16.04 -4.45 -3.99
CA ALA A 143 14.60 -4.26 -4.11
C ALA A 143 14.10 -4.74 -5.48
N LYS A 144 12.89 -5.32 -5.51
CA LYS A 144 12.15 -5.59 -6.75
C LYS A 144 11.06 -4.55 -6.91
N TYR A 145 10.96 -3.97 -8.10
CA TYR A 145 9.98 -2.96 -8.42
C TYR A 145 9.01 -3.47 -9.51
N LEU A 146 7.74 -3.17 -9.36
CA LEU A 146 6.70 -3.68 -10.25
C LEU A 146 6.13 -2.60 -11.15
N ASN A 147 5.70 -1.49 -10.56
CA ASN A 147 4.94 -0.46 -11.24
C ASN A 147 5.70 0.87 -11.22
N HIS A 148 5.58 1.61 -12.30
CA HIS A 148 6.10 2.97 -12.40
C HIS A 148 5.04 3.91 -12.97
N TRP A 149 5.17 5.19 -12.65
CA TRP A 149 4.39 6.28 -13.25
C TRP A 149 5.21 7.56 -13.27
N TYR A 150 4.91 8.39 -14.25
CA TYR A 150 5.50 9.72 -14.38
C TYR A 150 4.48 10.77 -13.98
N SER A 151 4.88 11.71 -13.12
CA SER A 151 4.12 12.91 -12.76
C SER A 151 4.71 14.11 -13.49
N PRO A 152 4.04 14.65 -14.55
CA PRO A 152 4.54 15.81 -15.25
C PRO A 152 4.57 17.09 -14.40
N GLN A 153 3.71 17.17 -13.39
CA GLN A 153 3.61 18.33 -12.50
C GLN A 153 4.83 18.46 -11.59
N ASP A 154 5.35 17.33 -11.11
CA ASP A 154 6.49 17.27 -10.20
C ASP A 154 7.80 16.98 -10.93
N ASN A 155 7.72 16.73 -12.24
CA ASN A 155 8.81 16.23 -13.06
C ASN A 155 9.50 15.01 -12.40
N MET A 156 8.68 14.03 -11.99
CA MET A 156 9.09 12.91 -11.15
C MET A 156 8.64 11.57 -11.70
N ILE A 157 9.53 10.59 -11.70
CA ILE A 157 9.19 9.19 -11.94
C ILE A 157 9.13 8.48 -10.59
N SER A 158 8.00 7.86 -10.30
CA SER A 158 7.80 7.04 -9.10
C SER A 158 7.78 5.56 -9.47
N VAL A 159 8.46 4.76 -8.68
CA VAL A 159 8.57 3.30 -8.87
C VAL A 159 8.22 2.60 -7.56
N ARG A 160 7.27 1.67 -7.59
CA ARG A 160 6.85 0.92 -6.42
C ARG A 160 7.66 -0.35 -6.22
N MET A 161 7.98 -0.61 -4.96
CA MET A 161 8.57 -1.86 -4.52
C MET A 161 7.50 -2.95 -4.38
N VAL A 162 7.88 -4.17 -4.66
CA VAL A 162 7.08 -5.37 -4.42
C VAL A 162 7.73 -6.25 -3.37
N VAL A 163 6.88 -6.93 -2.61
CA VAL A 163 7.29 -7.98 -1.70
C VAL A 163 7.25 -9.31 -2.45
N ASP A 164 8.39 -9.95 -2.59
CA ASP A 164 8.49 -11.31 -3.10
C ASP A 164 8.28 -12.27 -1.94
N LEU A 165 7.03 -12.66 -1.75
CA LEU A 165 6.69 -13.74 -0.83
C LEU A 165 6.79 -15.04 -1.61
N SER A 166 7.98 -15.60 -1.72
CA SER A 166 8.19 -16.97 -2.18
C SER A 166 7.65 -17.95 -1.14
N ILE A 167 6.33 -17.98 -0.98
CA ILE A 167 5.67 -19.00 -0.15
C ILE A 167 5.59 -20.24 -1.04
N GLU A 168 6.31 -21.30 -0.64
CA GLU A 168 6.12 -22.64 -1.21
C GLU A 168 4.62 -22.96 -1.23
N ASN A 169 4.05 -23.12 -2.43
CA ASN A 169 2.65 -23.50 -2.72
C ASN A 169 1.61 -22.41 -2.99
N SER A 170 1.92 -21.16 -3.08
CA SER A 170 1.00 -20.20 -3.72
C SER A 170 1.57 -19.73 -5.05
N ASP A 171 0.71 -19.62 -6.06
CA ASP A 171 1.04 -18.98 -7.33
C ASP A 171 1.87 -17.73 -7.05
N ASN A 172 3.02 -17.56 -7.71
CA ASN A 172 4.02 -16.49 -7.50
C ASN A 172 3.37 -15.10 -7.51
N GLN A 173 2.53 -14.82 -6.51
CA GLN A 173 1.80 -13.57 -6.41
C GLN A 173 2.71 -12.51 -5.83
N VAL A 174 3.13 -11.61 -6.68
CA VAL A 174 3.95 -10.46 -6.30
C VAL A 174 3.02 -9.35 -5.82
N ILE A 175 3.16 -8.94 -4.55
CA ILE A 175 2.25 -7.98 -3.90
C ILE A 175 3.02 -6.70 -3.59
N PRO A 176 2.54 -5.52 -4.05
CA PRO A 176 3.21 -4.26 -3.79
C PRO A 176 3.04 -3.80 -2.34
N ILE A 177 3.95 -2.93 -1.91
CA ILE A 177 3.78 -2.06 -0.73
C ILE A 177 3.33 -0.70 -1.25
N SER A 178 2.14 -0.24 -0.85
CA SER A 178 1.47 0.91 -1.49
C SER A 178 1.33 2.15 -0.62
N ASP A 179 1.84 2.12 0.61
CA ASP A 179 1.77 3.24 1.56
C ASP A 179 2.91 4.27 1.40
N GLY A 180 3.77 4.10 0.41
CA GLY A 180 4.92 4.98 0.15
C GLY A 180 6.15 4.69 1.00
N THR A 181 6.14 3.69 1.86
CA THR A 181 7.30 3.29 2.67
C THR A 181 8.31 2.43 1.91
N ALA A 182 7.98 2.05 0.68
CA ALA A 182 8.84 1.26 -0.20
C ALA A 182 8.69 1.73 -1.65
N GLU A 183 9.25 2.89 -1.94
CA GLU A 183 9.19 3.55 -3.23
C GLU A 183 10.57 4.10 -3.62
N LEU A 184 10.81 4.18 -4.92
CA LEU A 184 11.88 4.95 -5.51
C LEU A 184 11.25 6.12 -6.27
N ARG A 185 11.63 7.35 -5.92
CA ARG A 185 11.18 8.58 -6.57
C ARG A 185 12.37 9.24 -7.23
N LEU A 186 12.34 9.34 -8.54
CA LEU A 186 13.37 9.94 -9.38
C LEU A 186 12.93 11.35 -9.74
N LEU A 187 13.66 12.37 -9.30
CA LEU A 187 13.37 13.77 -9.59
C LEU A 187 14.21 14.21 -10.80
N LEU A 188 13.54 14.73 -11.80
CA LEU A 188 14.16 15.15 -13.04
C LEU A 188 14.39 16.66 -13.05
N ASP A 189 15.41 17.11 -13.76
CA ASP A 189 15.61 18.52 -14.09
C ASP A 189 14.72 18.97 -15.26
N ASP A 190 14.78 20.24 -15.62
CA ASP A 190 14.00 20.82 -16.74
C ASP A 190 14.35 20.21 -18.10
N ASN A 191 15.45 19.48 -18.20
CA ASN A 191 15.86 18.75 -19.41
C ASN A 191 15.58 17.25 -19.31
N TYR A 192 14.73 16.83 -18.38
CA TYR A 192 14.38 15.43 -18.11
C TYR A 192 15.56 14.52 -17.74
N ARG A 193 16.65 15.08 -17.19
CA ARG A 193 17.78 14.33 -16.66
C ARG A 193 17.58 14.07 -15.18
N LEU A 194 18.02 12.93 -14.70
CA LEU A 194 17.93 12.56 -13.29
C LEU A 194 18.84 13.41 -12.42
N GLN A 195 18.27 14.29 -11.61
CA GLN A 195 18.99 15.21 -10.73
C GLN A 195 19.16 14.62 -9.32
N SER A 196 18.11 14.02 -8.77
CA SER A 196 18.10 13.48 -7.42
C SER A 196 17.09 12.36 -7.30
N TYR A 197 17.17 11.60 -6.20
CA TYR A 197 16.17 10.58 -5.91
C TYR A 197 15.95 10.39 -4.41
N ILE A 198 14.80 9.84 -4.09
CA ILE A 198 14.44 9.36 -2.76
C ILE A 198 14.17 7.87 -2.90
N GLN A 199 14.88 7.06 -2.14
CA GLN A 199 14.72 5.60 -2.14
C GLN A 199 14.37 5.11 -0.74
N SER A 200 13.26 4.39 -0.64
CA SER A 200 12.93 3.59 0.52
C SER A 200 12.65 2.17 0.05
N PHE A 201 13.22 1.18 0.71
CA PHE A 201 12.91 -0.19 0.43
C PHE A 201 12.98 -1.03 1.70
N GLN A 202 12.39 -2.20 1.63
CA GLN A 202 12.33 -3.12 2.74
C GLN A 202 13.05 -4.40 2.32
N ALA A 203 14.22 -4.64 2.93
CA ALA A 203 14.98 -5.83 2.65
C ALA A 203 14.49 -7.02 3.50
N ASN A 204 14.64 -8.23 2.94
CA ASN A 204 14.43 -9.50 3.65
C ASN A 204 13.10 -9.59 4.41
N PRO A 205 11.96 -9.34 3.76
CA PRO A 205 10.67 -9.51 4.41
C PRO A 205 10.49 -10.98 4.83
N ARG A 206 10.02 -11.18 6.06
CA ARG A 206 9.75 -12.51 6.62
C ARG A 206 8.31 -12.62 7.04
N VAL A 207 7.71 -13.79 6.84
CA VAL A 207 6.39 -14.08 7.36
C VAL A 207 6.43 -14.04 8.89
N LEU A 208 5.61 -13.17 9.49
CA LEU A 208 5.46 -13.03 10.93
C LEU A 208 4.36 -13.94 11.44
N GLU A 209 3.24 -13.99 10.74
CA GLU A 209 2.08 -14.80 11.06
C GLU A 209 1.62 -15.56 9.82
N ALA A 210 1.09 -16.76 10.01
CA ALA A 210 0.53 -17.56 8.92
C ALA A 210 -0.52 -16.77 8.11
N PRO A 211 -0.75 -17.12 6.84
CA PRO A 211 -1.77 -16.48 6.02
C PRO A 211 -3.12 -16.44 6.74
N LYS A 212 -3.78 -15.29 6.70
CA LYS A 212 -5.09 -15.06 7.29
C LYS A 212 -6.08 -14.74 6.20
N ARG A 213 -7.30 -15.20 6.39
CA ARG A 213 -8.42 -14.84 5.52
C ARG A 213 -8.67 -13.34 5.60
N LEU A 214 -8.70 -12.70 4.44
CA LEU A 214 -8.93 -11.27 4.28
C LEU A 214 -10.39 -10.99 3.91
N ILE A 215 -10.81 -9.74 4.06
CA ILE A 215 -12.07 -9.29 3.47
C ILE A 215 -12.01 -9.40 1.94
N SER A 216 -13.14 -9.61 1.32
CA SER A 216 -13.27 -9.65 -0.14
C SER A 216 -13.08 -8.27 -0.77
N SER A 217 -12.88 -8.21 -2.08
CA SER A 217 -12.85 -6.94 -2.82
C SER A 217 -14.17 -6.18 -2.71
N HIS A 218 -15.29 -6.89 -2.67
CA HIS A 218 -16.61 -6.31 -2.47
C HIS A 218 -16.75 -5.67 -1.09
N GLU A 219 -16.38 -6.38 -0.01
CA GLU A 219 -16.42 -5.86 1.36
C GLU A 219 -15.49 -4.64 1.53
N ALA A 220 -14.31 -4.63 0.88
CA ALA A 220 -13.44 -3.47 0.91
C ALA A 220 -14.07 -2.24 0.25
N LEU A 221 -14.83 -2.43 -0.80
CA LEU A 221 -15.57 -1.35 -1.46
C LEU A 221 -16.72 -0.84 -0.59
N GLU A 222 -17.44 -1.72 0.10
CA GLU A 222 -18.47 -1.35 1.08
C GLU A 222 -17.89 -0.50 2.23
N VAL A 223 -16.70 -0.85 2.72
CA VAL A 223 -16.00 -0.08 3.77
C VAL A 223 -15.81 1.38 3.36
N ILE A 224 -15.44 1.63 2.10
CA ILE A 224 -15.23 2.99 1.61
C ILE A 224 -16.57 3.74 1.47
N GLN A 225 -17.63 3.06 1.03
CA GLN A 225 -18.92 3.67 0.84
C GLN A 225 -19.61 4.07 2.14
N ASN A 226 -19.48 3.23 3.17
CA ASN A 226 -20.13 3.43 4.46
C ASN A 226 -19.46 4.50 5.33
N ARG A 227 -18.38 5.15 4.87
CA ARG A 227 -17.69 6.19 5.59
C ARG A 227 -17.91 7.56 4.97
N ILE A 228 -18.42 8.49 5.79
CA ILE A 228 -18.70 9.88 5.39
C ILE A 228 -17.41 10.62 5.00
N ASP A 229 -16.30 10.33 5.69
CA ASP A 229 -15.03 11.07 5.53
C ASP A 229 -14.12 10.56 4.40
N THR A 230 -14.39 9.38 3.87
CA THR A 230 -13.53 8.71 2.88
C THR A 230 -14.31 8.14 1.71
N THR A 231 -15.53 8.61 1.51
CA THR A 231 -16.35 8.17 0.37
C THR A 231 -15.69 8.56 -0.94
N LEU A 232 -15.73 7.63 -1.89
CA LEU A 232 -15.34 7.93 -3.26
C LEU A 232 -16.12 9.14 -3.76
N PRO A 233 -15.44 10.15 -4.34
CA PRO A 233 -16.12 11.28 -4.92
C PRO A 233 -17.09 10.84 -6.03
N ASN A 234 -18.20 11.55 -6.17
CA ASN A 234 -19.09 11.36 -7.31
C ASN A 234 -18.33 11.57 -8.62
N ASP A 235 -18.75 10.93 -9.68
CA ASP A 235 -18.14 11.03 -11.02
C ASP A 235 -16.65 10.62 -11.08
N SER A 236 -16.20 9.84 -10.12
CA SER A 236 -14.87 9.24 -10.18
C SER A 236 -14.87 7.95 -11.04
N THR A 237 -13.69 7.54 -11.45
CA THR A 237 -13.48 6.26 -12.14
C THR A 237 -12.49 5.42 -11.34
N ILE A 238 -12.93 4.27 -10.84
CA ILE A 238 -12.04 3.29 -10.21
C ILE A 238 -11.23 2.62 -11.31
N ILE A 239 -9.91 2.83 -11.28
CA ILE A 239 -8.98 2.35 -12.31
C ILE A 239 -8.47 0.95 -11.98
N SER A 240 -8.18 0.71 -10.69
CA SER A 240 -7.59 -0.52 -10.21
C SER A 240 -8.04 -0.82 -8.78
N MET A 241 -8.15 -2.11 -8.49
CA MET A 241 -8.37 -2.62 -7.14
C MET A 241 -7.55 -3.89 -6.98
N SER A 242 -6.60 -3.89 -6.06
CA SER A 242 -5.65 -4.98 -5.89
C SER A 242 -5.19 -5.13 -4.44
N LEU A 243 -4.70 -6.32 -4.11
CA LEU A 243 -4.05 -6.55 -2.83
C LEU A 243 -2.71 -5.84 -2.77
N SER A 244 -2.39 -5.36 -1.60
CA SER A 244 -1.18 -4.62 -1.29
C SER A 244 -0.80 -4.80 0.18
N TYR A 245 0.32 -4.22 0.58
CA TYR A 245 0.74 -4.09 1.97
C TYR A 245 0.85 -2.63 2.39
N TYR A 246 0.62 -2.39 3.67
CA TYR A 246 0.90 -1.11 4.32
C TYR A 246 1.62 -1.33 5.65
N GLN A 247 2.44 -0.37 6.06
CA GLN A 247 3.17 -0.40 7.33
C GLN A 247 2.21 -0.10 8.49
N SER A 248 1.85 -1.13 9.24
CA SER A 248 0.97 -1.02 10.40
C SER A 248 1.70 -0.73 11.70
N VAL A 249 2.99 -1.10 11.77
CA VAL A 249 3.87 -0.82 12.93
C VAL A 249 5.23 -0.37 12.42
N ASN A 250 5.75 0.69 13.04
CA ASN A 250 7.10 1.19 12.82
C ASN A 250 7.82 1.32 14.15
N THR A 251 8.90 0.58 14.33
CA THR A 251 9.78 0.66 15.50
C THR A 251 11.23 0.87 15.04
N GLN A 252 12.11 1.16 15.97
CA GLN A 252 13.54 1.31 15.66
C GLN A 252 14.17 0.01 15.15
N ASN A 253 13.65 -1.16 15.59
CA ASN A 253 14.27 -2.45 15.32
C ASN A 253 13.57 -3.25 14.22
N PHE A 254 12.29 -2.96 13.96
CA PHE A 254 11.52 -3.68 12.95
C PHE A 254 10.29 -2.90 12.51
N LYS A 255 9.77 -3.26 11.36
CA LYS A 255 8.50 -2.80 10.80
C LYS A 255 7.58 -3.98 10.56
N ILE A 256 6.26 -3.78 10.71
CA ILE A 256 5.25 -4.79 10.40
C ILE A 256 4.37 -4.25 9.29
N TYR A 257 4.17 -5.07 8.28
CA TYR A 257 3.30 -4.79 7.15
C TYR A 257 2.09 -5.71 7.20
N THR A 258 0.93 -5.11 7.07
CA THR A 258 -0.38 -5.76 7.10
C THR A 258 -0.99 -5.73 5.71
N PRO A 259 -1.67 -6.82 5.27
CA PRO A 259 -2.39 -6.83 4.01
C PRO A 259 -3.47 -5.76 3.95
N ALA A 260 -3.59 -5.13 2.77
CA ALA A 260 -4.60 -4.11 2.48
C ALA A 260 -5.17 -4.31 1.06
N TRP A 261 -6.36 -3.78 0.82
CA TRP A 261 -6.86 -3.50 -0.51
C TRP A 261 -6.46 -2.09 -0.91
N GLU A 262 -5.80 -1.95 -2.04
CA GLU A 262 -5.53 -0.67 -2.67
C GLU A 262 -6.56 -0.41 -3.75
N ILE A 263 -7.27 0.71 -3.63
CA ILE A 263 -8.25 1.17 -4.61
C ILE A 263 -7.73 2.46 -5.23
N ILE A 264 -7.35 2.40 -6.50
CA ILE A 264 -6.88 3.55 -7.27
C ILE A 264 -8.04 4.11 -8.08
N TYR A 265 -8.30 5.41 -7.93
CA TYR A 265 -9.36 6.08 -8.66
C TYR A 265 -8.90 7.42 -9.23
N PHE A 266 -9.50 7.79 -10.34
CA PHE A 266 -9.30 9.06 -11.02
C PHE A 266 -10.51 9.96 -10.77
N ARG A 267 -10.24 11.20 -10.38
CA ARG A 267 -11.25 12.25 -10.22
C ARG A 267 -11.32 13.09 -11.47
N ARG A 268 -12.46 13.11 -12.15
CA ARG A 268 -12.62 13.87 -13.41
C ARG A 268 -12.49 15.37 -13.20
N GLU A 269 -13.08 15.91 -12.12
CA GLU A 269 -13.06 17.36 -11.86
C GLU A 269 -11.65 17.93 -11.64
N SER A 270 -10.80 17.20 -10.91
CA SER A 270 -9.45 17.65 -10.56
C SER A 270 -8.35 17.07 -11.44
N SER A 271 -8.69 16.15 -12.35
CA SER A 271 -7.72 15.38 -13.15
C SER A 271 -6.64 14.68 -12.30
N GLN A 272 -6.99 14.32 -11.05
CA GLN A 272 -6.07 13.71 -10.10
C GLN A 272 -6.34 12.23 -9.94
N THR A 273 -5.26 11.47 -9.82
CA THR A 273 -5.30 10.06 -9.42
C THR A 273 -5.00 9.95 -7.93
N GLN A 274 -5.85 9.25 -7.22
CA GLN A 274 -5.72 9.02 -5.78
C GLN A 274 -5.82 7.53 -5.48
N SER A 275 -5.27 7.12 -4.35
CA SER A 275 -5.36 5.77 -3.84
C SER A 275 -5.94 5.78 -2.43
N ILE A 276 -6.79 4.80 -2.14
CA ILE A 276 -7.33 4.52 -0.82
C ILE A 276 -6.83 3.14 -0.41
N LEU A 277 -6.25 3.06 0.80
CA LEU A 277 -5.86 1.80 1.41
C LEU A 277 -6.89 1.38 2.46
N VAL A 278 -7.38 0.15 2.34
CA VAL A 278 -8.30 -0.47 3.28
C VAL A 278 -7.61 -1.67 3.91
N ASP A 279 -7.43 -1.65 5.24
CA ASP A 279 -6.90 -2.80 6.00
C ASP A 279 -7.75 -4.04 5.70
N ALA A 280 -7.17 -5.01 5.05
CA ALA A 280 -7.89 -6.19 4.58
C ALA A 280 -8.20 -7.21 5.69
N LEU A 281 -7.60 -7.05 6.88
CA LEU A 281 -7.91 -7.87 8.06
C LEU A 281 -9.01 -7.27 8.93
N ARG A 282 -9.09 -5.94 8.99
CA ARG A 282 -9.98 -5.23 9.93
C ARG A 282 -11.14 -4.51 9.26
N GLY A 283 -11.14 -4.40 7.92
CA GLY A 283 -12.16 -3.66 7.19
C GLY A 283 -12.19 -2.17 7.57
N LYS A 284 -11.03 -1.50 7.58
CA LYS A 284 -10.92 -0.08 7.93
C LYS A 284 -10.08 0.66 6.91
N VAL A 285 -10.50 1.86 6.53
CA VAL A 285 -9.66 2.76 5.76
C VAL A 285 -8.45 3.16 6.60
N VAL A 286 -7.27 2.98 6.03
CA VAL A 286 -5.98 3.28 6.67
C VAL A 286 -5.47 4.62 6.20
N GLU A 287 -5.47 4.84 4.90
CA GLU A 287 -4.89 6.01 4.26
C GLU A 287 -5.64 6.38 2.99
N VAL A 288 -5.67 7.68 2.70
CA VAL A 288 -6.04 8.23 1.39
C VAL A 288 -4.85 9.06 0.91
N LYS A 289 -4.28 8.70 -0.23
CA LYS A 289 -3.06 9.30 -0.77
C LYS A 289 -3.29 9.84 -2.17
N SER A 290 -2.79 11.05 -2.46
CA SER A 290 -2.65 11.52 -3.83
C SER A 290 -1.47 10.82 -4.50
N LEU A 291 -1.68 10.25 -5.66
CA LEU A 291 -0.62 9.65 -6.49
C LEU A 291 -0.03 10.68 -7.46
N THR A 292 -0.77 11.76 -7.71
CA THR A 292 -0.29 12.94 -8.43
C THR A 292 -0.36 14.11 -7.46
N SER A 293 0.73 14.83 -7.25
CA SER A 293 0.69 16.07 -6.47
C SER A 293 -0.06 17.16 -7.24
N ASN A 294 -0.63 18.10 -6.50
CA ASN A 294 -1.29 19.28 -7.05
C ASN A 294 -0.28 20.25 -7.61
#